data_f14d433981a2f297f0a8c0994282867c
#
_entry.id   f14d433981a2f297f0a8c0994282867c
#
_cell.length_a   1.000
_cell.length_b   1.000
_cell.length_c   1.000
_cell.angle_alpha   90.00
_cell.angle_beta   90.00
_cell.angle_gamma   90.00
#
_symmetry.space_group_name_H-M   'P 1'
#
loop_
_entity.id
_entity.type
_entity.pdbx_description
1 polymer ?
#
loop_
_entity_poly.entity_id
_entity_poly.type
_entity_poly.pdbx_seq_one_letter_code
_entity_poly.pdbx_strand_id
1 'polypeptide(L)'
;MVYRTHNLGELRLKNIGEVVTLSGWVDTKRNVSTSLTFIDLRDREGKTQIVFNNELLSEKVLEEVQKLKSESVIRVVGEVKERSNKNLNIPTGEIEVFAKEIEILNACDTLPFQISGVDDNLSENMRLTYRYLDIRRSKMLNNLKMRHRMIMSIRNYMDKAGFLDVDTPVLTKSTPEGARDFLVPSRTNPGTFYALPQSPQLFKQLLMIGGVEKYFQIAKCFRDEDLRADRQPEFTQLDIEMSFVEKEDVMNEIEGLAKYVFKNVTGEEANYTFQRMPYAEAMDRFGSDKPDLRFGVELKDLSDIVKNSSFNAFSSTVQNGGLVKAVVAPNANEKFSRKIISEYEEYVKTYFGAKGLAYIKLTADGITSPIAKFLSEDEMKAIIEKTQAKTGDVIFIVADKKKVVVSALGALRLKIGKDLDLINKDDFKFLWVVDFPMFDYDEEEQRYKAEHHPFTSIKAEDLDKFLAGQTEDIRTNTYDLVLNGSEIGGGSIRIFNPKIQSMVFDRLGLSQEEAKAKFGFFLDAFKYGAPPHGGLAFGIDRWLMVMLKEESIRDVIPFPKTNKGQCLMTEAPNTVDEKQLEELFIKSTYKK
;
A
#
# COMPACT_ATOMS: atom_id res chain seq x y z
N MET A 1 -8.62 -38.35 -21.82
CA MET A 1 -7.17 -38.06 -21.87
C MET A 1 -6.79 -37.44 -20.54
N VAL A 2 -5.77 -37.98 -19.86
CA VAL A 2 -5.27 -37.43 -18.59
C VAL A 2 -4.14 -36.45 -18.92
N TYR A 3 -4.28 -35.17 -18.56
CA TYR A 3 -3.24 -34.17 -18.81
C TYR A 3 -2.11 -34.24 -17.79
N ARG A 4 -2.39 -34.63 -16.55
CA ARG A 4 -1.37 -34.81 -15.50
C ARG A 4 -1.82 -35.78 -14.41
N THR A 5 -0.88 -36.55 -13.89
CA THR A 5 -1.06 -37.38 -12.69
C THR A 5 -0.51 -36.67 -11.44
N HIS A 6 0.52 -35.83 -11.61
CA HIS A 6 1.21 -35.07 -10.55
C HIS A 6 1.50 -33.65 -11.02
N ASN A 7 1.62 -32.71 -10.05
CA ASN A 7 2.21 -31.41 -10.32
C ASN A 7 3.74 -31.49 -10.38
N LEU A 8 4.37 -30.53 -11.04
CA LEU A 8 5.80 -30.55 -11.33
C LEU A 8 6.70 -30.25 -10.10
N GLY A 9 6.10 -29.89 -8.97
CA GLY A 9 6.79 -29.73 -7.67
C GLY A 9 6.64 -30.91 -6.71
N GLU A 10 5.86 -31.96 -7.04
CA GLU A 10 5.41 -32.98 -6.08
C GLU A 10 6.26 -34.25 -6.05
N LEU A 11 6.91 -34.60 -7.15
CA LEU A 11 7.66 -35.86 -7.26
C LEU A 11 8.88 -35.91 -6.31
N ARG A 12 9.10 -37.07 -5.69
CA ARG A 12 10.18 -37.32 -4.76
C ARG A 12 10.77 -38.75 -5.01
N LEU A 13 11.81 -39.11 -4.29
CA LEU A 13 12.42 -40.46 -4.36
C LEU A 13 11.41 -41.61 -4.20
N LYS A 14 10.35 -41.41 -3.42
CA LYS A 14 9.29 -42.41 -3.24
C LYS A 14 8.53 -42.76 -4.51
N ASN A 15 8.59 -41.91 -5.52
CA ASN A 15 7.90 -42.11 -6.80
C ASN A 15 8.77 -42.82 -7.86
N ILE A 16 10.01 -43.24 -7.52
CA ILE A 16 10.89 -43.94 -8.45
C ILE A 16 10.20 -45.20 -8.97
N GLY A 17 10.28 -45.42 -10.30
CA GLY A 17 9.63 -46.51 -11.02
C GLY A 17 8.19 -46.25 -11.43
N GLU A 18 7.55 -45.20 -10.95
CA GLU A 18 6.21 -44.82 -11.38
C GLU A 18 6.24 -44.23 -12.81
N VAL A 19 5.23 -44.58 -13.62
CA VAL A 19 4.97 -43.95 -14.90
C VAL A 19 3.99 -42.78 -14.66
N VAL A 20 4.46 -41.57 -14.92
CA VAL A 20 3.70 -40.34 -14.64
C VAL A 20 3.37 -39.59 -15.93
N THR A 21 2.26 -38.88 -15.94
CA THR A 21 1.91 -37.89 -16.97
C THR A 21 2.06 -36.49 -16.37
N LEU A 22 2.88 -35.68 -17.01
CA LEU A 22 3.18 -34.31 -16.58
C LEU A 22 2.83 -33.32 -17.68
N SER A 23 2.28 -32.16 -17.32
CA SER A 23 2.03 -31.08 -18.27
C SER A 23 2.46 -29.74 -17.66
N GLY A 24 3.07 -28.90 -18.49
CA GLY A 24 3.56 -27.59 -18.05
C GLY A 24 4.21 -26.82 -19.18
N TRP A 25 4.89 -25.76 -18.81
CA TRP A 25 5.67 -24.90 -19.69
C TRP A 25 7.13 -25.33 -19.73
N VAL A 26 7.73 -25.36 -20.91
CA VAL A 26 9.16 -25.59 -21.10
C VAL A 26 9.92 -24.38 -20.55
N ASP A 27 10.53 -24.52 -19.37
CA ASP A 27 11.30 -23.45 -18.75
C ASP A 27 12.67 -23.29 -19.41
N THR A 28 13.44 -24.37 -19.47
CA THR A 28 14.74 -24.42 -20.15
C THR A 28 14.88 -25.71 -20.94
N LYS A 29 15.56 -25.64 -22.07
CA LYS A 29 15.96 -26.79 -22.89
C LYS A 29 17.47 -26.79 -23.07
N ARG A 30 18.10 -27.91 -22.78
CA ARG A 30 19.56 -28.10 -22.86
C ARG A 30 19.88 -29.35 -23.64
N ASN A 31 20.54 -29.22 -24.77
CA ASN A 31 21.11 -30.32 -25.53
C ASN A 31 22.49 -30.59 -24.95
N VAL A 32 22.67 -31.74 -24.29
CA VAL A 32 23.94 -32.11 -23.63
C VAL A 32 24.83 -32.91 -24.56
N SER A 33 24.21 -33.75 -25.44
CA SER A 33 24.87 -34.49 -26.48
C SER A 33 23.91 -34.70 -27.67
N THR A 34 24.39 -35.33 -28.72
CA THR A 34 23.54 -35.74 -29.85
C THR A 34 22.46 -36.76 -29.44
N SER A 35 22.70 -37.51 -28.34
CA SER A 35 21.79 -38.53 -27.81
C SER A 35 20.98 -38.10 -26.58
N LEU A 36 21.20 -36.90 -26.02
CA LEU A 36 20.58 -36.52 -24.73
C LEU A 36 20.14 -35.08 -24.67
N THR A 37 18.82 -34.87 -24.46
CA THR A 37 18.23 -33.56 -24.24
C THR A 37 17.55 -33.52 -22.88
N PHE A 38 17.83 -32.45 -22.08
CA PHE A 38 17.16 -32.15 -20.84
C PHE A 38 16.19 -30.98 -21.03
N ILE A 39 15.01 -31.11 -20.44
CA ILE A 39 14.02 -30.04 -20.35
C ILE A 39 13.62 -29.88 -18.90
N ASP A 40 13.76 -28.67 -18.38
CA ASP A 40 13.11 -28.31 -17.11
C ASP A 40 11.66 -27.90 -17.45
N LEU A 41 10.71 -28.73 -17.06
CA LEU A 41 9.28 -28.46 -17.23
C LEU A 41 8.75 -27.79 -15.97
N ARG A 42 7.96 -26.73 -16.10
CA ARG A 42 7.50 -25.89 -14.99
C ARG A 42 5.98 -25.76 -14.96
N ASP A 43 5.43 -25.78 -13.76
CA ASP A 43 4.07 -25.33 -13.46
C ASP A 43 4.04 -24.37 -12.28
N ARG A 44 2.88 -24.12 -11.70
CA ARG A 44 2.69 -23.26 -10.54
C ARG A 44 3.36 -23.81 -9.26
N GLU A 45 3.49 -25.12 -9.14
CA GLU A 45 3.97 -25.79 -7.92
C GLU A 45 5.48 -26.03 -7.95
N GLY A 46 6.11 -26.03 -9.13
CA GLY A 46 7.55 -26.18 -9.22
C GLY A 46 8.07 -26.56 -10.58
N LYS A 47 9.24 -27.21 -10.58
CA LYS A 47 9.93 -27.68 -11.78
C LYS A 47 10.34 -29.15 -11.64
N THR A 48 10.28 -29.88 -12.74
CA THR A 48 10.80 -31.26 -12.83
C THR A 48 11.67 -31.38 -14.07
N GLN A 49 12.84 -32.00 -13.96
CA GLN A 49 13.68 -32.30 -15.10
C GLN A 49 13.12 -33.49 -15.87
N ILE A 50 12.92 -33.30 -17.17
CA ILE A 50 12.54 -34.34 -18.12
C ILE A 50 13.75 -34.69 -18.97
N VAL A 51 14.02 -35.99 -19.12
CA VAL A 51 15.16 -36.53 -19.86
C VAL A 51 14.64 -37.16 -21.14
N PHE A 52 15.12 -36.70 -22.28
CA PHE A 52 14.90 -37.29 -23.58
C PHE A 52 16.19 -38.00 -24.06
N ASN A 53 16.17 -39.32 -24.01
CA ASN A 53 17.27 -40.14 -24.55
C ASN A 53 16.96 -40.51 -26.01
N ASN A 54 17.68 -39.87 -26.92
CA ASN A 54 17.43 -40.01 -28.37
C ASN A 54 17.64 -41.44 -28.90
N GLU A 55 18.39 -42.28 -28.19
CA GLU A 55 18.61 -43.69 -28.59
C GLU A 55 17.41 -44.57 -28.24
N LEU A 56 16.54 -44.13 -27.32
CA LEU A 56 15.39 -44.89 -26.83
C LEU A 56 14.04 -44.37 -27.35
N LEU A 57 14.05 -43.22 -28.04
CA LEU A 57 12.84 -42.53 -28.48
C LEU A 57 12.65 -42.73 -30.02
N SER A 58 11.40 -42.72 -30.47
CA SER A 58 11.07 -42.74 -31.89
C SER A 58 11.49 -41.43 -32.58
N GLU A 59 11.79 -41.50 -33.89
CA GLU A 59 12.12 -40.32 -34.71
C GLU A 59 11.07 -39.21 -34.57
N LYS A 60 9.79 -39.58 -34.54
CA LYS A 60 8.68 -38.65 -34.34
C LYS A 60 8.78 -37.86 -33.06
N VAL A 61 9.12 -38.50 -31.94
CA VAL A 61 9.31 -37.83 -30.65
C VAL A 61 10.50 -36.91 -30.70
N LEU A 62 11.59 -37.28 -31.35
CA LEU A 62 12.79 -36.47 -31.50
C LEU A 62 12.53 -35.22 -32.36
N GLU A 63 11.76 -35.33 -33.43
CA GLU A 63 11.34 -34.17 -34.22
C GLU A 63 10.53 -33.18 -33.38
N GLU A 64 9.59 -33.66 -32.57
CA GLU A 64 8.80 -32.79 -31.67
C GLU A 64 9.69 -32.11 -30.65
N VAL A 65 10.64 -32.84 -30.01
CA VAL A 65 11.60 -32.26 -29.08
C VAL A 65 12.47 -31.18 -29.71
N GLN A 66 12.90 -31.38 -30.98
CA GLN A 66 13.70 -30.38 -31.69
C GLN A 66 12.95 -29.07 -31.94
N LYS A 67 11.64 -29.11 -32.21
CA LYS A 67 10.79 -27.95 -32.46
C LYS A 67 10.48 -27.14 -31.20
N LEU A 68 10.70 -27.71 -30.01
CA LEU A 68 10.35 -27.07 -28.75
C LEU A 68 11.14 -25.78 -28.52
N LYS A 69 10.41 -24.70 -28.27
CA LYS A 69 10.90 -23.42 -27.75
C LYS A 69 10.58 -23.28 -26.26
N SER A 70 11.32 -22.45 -25.58
CA SER A 70 10.95 -22.05 -24.20
C SER A 70 9.52 -21.52 -24.16
N GLU A 71 8.84 -21.78 -23.06
CA GLU A 71 7.43 -21.44 -22.81
C GLU A 71 6.40 -22.17 -23.71
N SER A 72 6.81 -23.12 -24.56
CA SER A 72 5.86 -24.04 -25.17
C SER A 72 5.18 -24.91 -24.11
N VAL A 73 3.90 -25.19 -24.27
CA VAL A 73 3.14 -26.06 -23.37
C VAL A 73 3.19 -27.47 -23.89
N ILE A 74 3.67 -28.40 -23.05
CA ILE A 74 3.81 -29.81 -23.45
C ILE A 74 3.16 -30.73 -22.40
N ARG A 75 2.78 -31.90 -22.88
CA ARG A 75 2.43 -33.08 -22.10
C ARG A 75 3.50 -34.16 -22.32
N VAL A 76 4.00 -34.72 -21.25
CA VAL A 76 5.01 -35.80 -21.29
C VAL A 76 4.51 -36.99 -20.47
N VAL A 77 4.66 -38.19 -21.01
CA VAL A 77 4.52 -39.45 -20.28
C VAL A 77 5.90 -40.03 -20.09
N GLY A 78 6.27 -40.37 -18.87
CA GLY A 78 7.62 -40.87 -18.57
C GLY A 78 7.73 -41.58 -17.24
N GLU A 79 8.85 -42.24 -17.04
CA GLU A 79 9.18 -42.99 -15.81
C GLU A 79 10.06 -42.16 -14.90
N VAL A 80 9.68 -42.10 -13.63
CA VAL A 80 10.47 -41.42 -12.58
C VAL A 80 11.71 -42.24 -12.24
N LYS A 81 12.88 -41.62 -12.30
CA LYS A 81 14.15 -42.22 -11.92
C LYS A 81 14.91 -41.33 -10.94
N GLU A 82 15.84 -41.94 -10.21
CA GLU A 82 16.77 -41.18 -9.37
C GLU A 82 17.75 -40.39 -10.27
N ARG A 83 17.97 -39.15 -9.94
CA ARG A 83 18.89 -38.27 -10.66
C ARG A 83 20.35 -38.57 -10.25
N SER A 84 21.19 -38.80 -11.24
CA SER A 84 22.62 -39.07 -11.01
C SER A 84 23.36 -37.85 -10.43
N ASN A 85 23.02 -36.65 -10.88
CA ASN A 85 23.57 -35.40 -10.38
C ASN A 85 22.46 -34.60 -9.68
N LYS A 86 22.32 -34.76 -8.37
CA LYS A 86 21.24 -34.15 -7.57
C LYS A 86 21.36 -32.64 -7.50
N ASN A 87 20.22 -31.95 -7.64
CA ASN A 87 20.09 -30.50 -7.43
C ASN A 87 19.25 -30.20 -6.19
N LEU A 88 19.90 -30.02 -5.07
CA LEU A 88 19.22 -29.79 -3.78
C LEU A 88 18.54 -28.41 -3.66
N ASN A 89 18.70 -27.53 -4.66
CA ASN A 89 18.05 -26.21 -4.65
C ASN A 89 16.57 -26.24 -5.08
N ILE A 90 16.08 -27.38 -5.61
CA ILE A 90 14.68 -27.56 -5.96
C ILE A 90 14.11 -28.83 -5.31
N PRO A 91 12.83 -28.81 -4.89
CA PRO A 91 12.23 -29.95 -4.17
C PRO A 91 12.23 -31.28 -4.93
N THR A 92 12.24 -31.24 -6.27
CA THR A 92 12.27 -32.42 -7.16
C THR A 92 13.69 -32.78 -7.64
N GLY A 93 14.70 -32.11 -7.10
CA GLY A 93 16.08 -32.19 -7.63
C GLY A 93 16.80 -33.51 -7.41
N GLU A 94 16.21 -34.45 -6.68
CA GLU A 94 16.75 -35.82 -6.49
C GLU A 94 16.23 -36.79 -7.55
N ILE A 95 15.19 -36.40 -8.31
CA ILE A 95 14.56 -37.24 -9.34
C ILE A 95 14.57 -36.56 -10.69
N GLU A 96 14.42 -37.34 -11.72
CA GLU A 96 14.17 -36.90 -13.10
C GLU A 96 13.18 -37.87 -13.77
N VAL A 97 12.52 -37.42 -14.83
CA VAL A 97 11.54 -38.23 -15.55
C VAL A 97 12.06 -38.56 -16.92
N PHE A 98 12.29 -39.85 -17.21
CA PHE A 98 12.66 -40.34 -18.53
C PHE A 98 11.44 -40.40 -19.41
N ALA A 99 11.37 -39.52 -20.41
CA ALA A 99 10.25 -39.40 -21.31
C ALA A 99 10.11 -40.67 -22.20
N LYS A 100 8.86 -41.12 -22.34
CA LYS A 100 8.44 -42.18 -23.27
C LYS A 100 7.61 -41.58 -24.42
N GLU A 101 6.79 -40.56 -24.09
CA GLU A 101 5.93 -39.86 -25.05
C GLU A 101 5.97 -38.36 -24.79
N ILE A 102 5.81 -37.58 -25.85
CA ILE A 102 5.60 -36.15 -25.81
C ILE A 102 4.48 -35.72 -26.73
N GLU A 103 3.75 -34.71 -26.31
CA GLU A 103 2.73 -34.02 -27.13
C GLU A 103 2.90 -32.52 -26.93
N ILE A 104 3.05 -31.76 -28.01
CA ILE A 104 3.05 -30.29 -27.94
C ILE A 104 1.59 -29.83 -27.92
N LEU A 105 1.12 -29.38 -26.78
CA LEU A 105 -0.24 -28.86 -26.59
C LEU A 105 -0.40 -27.48 -27.21
N ASN A 106 0.63 -26.64 -27.07
CA ASN A 106 0.67 -25.32 -27.67
C ASN A 106 2.14 -24.87 -27.85
N ALA A 107 2.51 -24.55 -29.07
CA ALA A 107 3.83 -24.04 -29.40
C ALA A 107 3.93 -22.54 -29.05
N CYS A 108 5.04 -22.15 -28.43
CA CYS A 108 5.30 -20.74 -28.10
C CYS A 108 5.94 -20.02 -29.28
N ASP A 109 5.49 -18.80 -29.53
CA ASP A 109 6.15 -17.88 -30.46
C ASP A 109 7.36 -17.18 -29.81
N THR A 110 7.96 -16.23 -30.52
CA THR A 110 9.06 -15.44 -29.96
C THR A 110 8.60 -14.58 -28.79
N LEU A 111 9.22 -14.78 -27.62
CA LEU A 111 8.85 -14.05 -26.41
C LEU A 111 9.32 -12.58 -26.47
N PRO A 112 8.52 -11.63 -25.98
CA PRO A 112 8.93 -10.23 -25.88
C PRO A 112 10.00 -9.99 -24.80
N PHE A 113 10.11 -10.90 -23.82
CA PHE A 113 11.15 -10.90 -22.78
C PHE A 113 11.30 -12.31 -22.18
N GLN A 114 12.39 -12.53 -21.45
CA GLN A 114 12.63 -13.82 -20.80
C GLN A 114 11.78 -13.96 -19.52
N ILE A 115 11.16 -15.13 -19.35
CA ILE A 115 10.36 -15.46 -18.17
C ILE A 115 11.28 -15.95 -17.03
N SER A 116 12.24 -16.82 -17.34
CA SER A 116 13.19 -17.39 -16.39
C SER A 116 14.46 -16.54 -16.32
N GLY A 117 15.00 -16.41 -15.10
CA GLY A 117 16.18 -15.59 -14.82
C GLY A 117 15.82 -14.25 -14.17
N VAL A 118 16.85 -13.52 -13.73
CA VAL A 118 16.73 -12.17 -13.19
C VAL A 118 16.99 -11.19 -14.34
N ASP A 119 15.93 -10.55 -14.81
CA ASP A 119 16.04 -9.42 -15.73
C ASP A 119 15.60 -8.15 -15.00
N ASP A 120 16.55 -7.49 -14.36
CA ASP A 120 16.30 -6.29 -13.56
C ASP A 120 16.07 -5.04 -14.42
N ASN A 121 16.30 -5.14 -15.75
CA ASN A 121 16.16 -4.03 -16.70
C ASN A 121 14.80 -4.02 -17.44
N LEU A 122 13.90 -4.94 -17.12
CA LEU A 122 12.61 -5.02 -17.78
C LEU A 122 11.71 -3.85 -17.38
N SER A 123 11.35 -3.01 -18.36
CA SER A 123 10.52 -1.84 -18.11
C SER A 123 9.13 -2.22 -17.58
N GLU A 124 8.57 -1.39 -16.70
CA GLU A 124 7.23 -1.60 -16.16
C GLU A 124 6.19 -1.68 -17.27
N ASN A 125 6.28 -0.83 -18.28
CA ASN A 125 5.34 -0.86 -19.42
C ASN A 125 5.34 -2.21 -20.15
N MET A 126 6.50 -2.80 -20.37
CA MET A 126 6.61 -4.12 -21.00
C MET A 126 5.96 -5.21 -20.14
N ARG A 127 6.21 -5.17 -18.81
CA ARG A 127 5.58 -6.06 -17.84
C ARG A 127 4.05 -5.93 -17.81
N LEU A 128 3.52 -4.71 -17.93
CA LEU A 128 2.08 -4.44 -17.90
C LEU A 128 1.40 -4.78 -19.24
N THR A 129 2.08 -4.58 -20.38
CA THR A 129 1.56 -4.97 -21.70
C THR A 129 1.40 -6.48 -21.83
N TYR A 130 2.42 -7.23 -21.38
CA TYR A 130 2.41 -8.69 -21.41
C TYR A 130 2.24 -9.28 -20.01
N ARG A 131 1.29 -8.73 -19.23
CA ARG A 131 1.12 -9.08 -17.81
C ARG A 131 0.89 -10.57 -17.58
N TYR A 132 0.21 -11.27 -18.47
CA TYR A 132 0.04 -12.72 -18.41
C TYR A 132 1.37 -13.50 -18.53
N LEU A 133 2.41 -12.94 -19.17
CA LEU A 133 3.75 -13.50 -19.16
C LEU A 133 4.52 -13.11 -17.88
N ASP A 134 4.40 -11.88 -17.42
CA ASP A 134 5.03 -11.42 -16.19
C ASP A 134 4.54 -12.24 -14.96
N ILE A 135 3.27 -12.63 -14.94
CA ILE A 135 2.69 -13.51 -13.90
C ILE A 135 3.38 -14.88 -13.85
N ARG A 136 3.94 -15.38 -14.95
CA ARG A 136 4.71 -16.64 -14.96
C ARG A 136 6.05 -16.53 -14.25
N ARG A 137 6.59 -15.32 -14.08
CA ARG A 137 7.84 -15.09 -13.34
C ARG A 137 7.66 -15.44 -11.87
N SER A 138 8.67 -16.09 -11.28
CA SER A 138 8.60 -16.60 -9.89
C SER A 138 8.22 -15.55 -8.87
N LYS A 139 8.73 -14.33 -8.99
CA LYS A 139 8.41 -13.20 -8.09
C LYS A 139 6.92 -12.88 -8.14
N MET A 140 6.38 -12.62 -9.33
CA MET A 140 4.96 -12.27 -9.48
C MET A 140 4.03 -13.40 -9.05
N LEU A 141 4.35 -14.64 -9.43
CA LEU A 141 3.57 -15.80 -9.01
C LEU A 141 3.57 -15.97 -7.49
N ASN A 142 4.74 -15.77 -6.85
CA ASN A 142 4.84 -15.79 -5.39
C ASN A 142 3.98 -14.71 -4.74
N ASN A 143 4.00 -13.47 -5.26
CA ASN A 143 3.19 -12.38 -4.73
C ASN A 143 1.69 -12.71 -4.81
N LEU A 144 1.23 -13.34 -5.89
CA LEU A 144 -0.16 -13.79 -6.01
C LEU A 144 -0.50 -14.93 -5.03
N LYS A 145 0.42 -15.87 -4.80
CA LYS A 145 0.27 -16.91 -3.77
C LYS A 145 0.17 -16.30 -2.37
N MET A 146 1.01 -15.30 -2.07
CA MET A 146 0.97 -14.60 -0.77
C MET A 146 -0.32 -13.79 -0.62
N ARG A 147 -0.79 -13.13 -1.67
CA ARG A 147 -2.11 -12.46 -1.69
C ARG A 147 -3.25 -13.44 -1.36
N HIS A 148 -3.27 -14.59 -2.02
CA HIS A 148 -4.25 -15.63 -1.72
C HIS A 148 -4.16 -16.08 -0.26
N ARG A 149 -2.97 -16.38 0.24
CA ARG A 149 -2.74 -16.79 1.63
C ARG A 149 -3.20 -15.73 2.62
N MET A 150 -2.92 -14.45 2.36
CA MET A 150 -3.39 -13.33 3.16
C MET A 150 -4.91 -13.29 3.26
N ILE A 151 -5.61 -13.32 2.12
CA ILE A 151 -7.08 -13.27 2.07
C ILE A 151 -7.69 -14.46 2.81
N MET A 152 -7.17 -15.66 2.61
CA MET A 152 -7.64 -16.85 3.32
C MET A 152 -7.38 -16.77 4.83
N SER A 153 -6.25 -16.20 5.24
CA SER A 153 -5.94 -15.98 6.66
C SER A 153 -6.89 -14.99 7.29
N ILE A 154 -7.21 -13.90 6.59
CA ILE A 154 -8.21 -12.91 7.04
C ILE A 154 -9.55 -13.61 7.26
N ARG A 155 -10.07 -14.32 6.26
CA ARG A 155 -11.37 -15.00 6.36
C ARG A 155 -11.41 -16.01 7.50
N ASN A 156 -10.37 -16.81 7.64
CA ASN A 156 -10.27 -17.81 8.72
C ASN A 156 -10.24 -17.18 10.12
N TYR A 157 -9.58 -16.03 10.26
CA TYR A 157 -9.54 -15.32 11.55
C TYR A 157 -10.91 -14.70 11.86
N MET A 158 -11.48 -13.98 10.90
CA MET A 158 -12.73 -13.24 11.08
C MET A 158 -13.92 -14.19 11.37
N ASP A 159 -14.01 -15.33 10.66
CA ASP A 159 -15.00 -16.36 10.92
C ASP A 159 -14.90 -16.88 12.36
N LYS A 160 -13.69 -17.24 12.83
CA LYS A 160 -13.46 -17.70 14.20
C LYS A 160 -13.76 -16.64 15.26
N ALA A 161 -13.60 -15.35 14.94
CA ALA A 161 -13.92 -14.23 15.82
C ALA A 161 -15.43 -13.86 15.79
N GLY A 162 -16.24 -14.60 15.01
CA GLY A 162 -17.70 -14.46 14.94
C GLY A 162 -18.16 -13.31 14.05
N PHE A 163 -17.37 -12.90 13.08
CA PHE A 163 -17.77 -11.90 12.08
C PHE A 163 -18.49 -12.57 10.90
N LEU A 164 -19.47 -11.87 10.34
CA LEU A 164 -20.16 -12.26 9.13
C LEU A 164 -19.53 -11.59 7.90
N ASP A 165 -19.18 -12.39 6.88
CA ASP A 165 -18.78 -11.90 5.55
C ASP A 165 -20.02 -11.51 4.76
N VAL A 166 -20.29 -10.20 4.60
CA VAL A 166 -21.50 -9.69 3.97
C VAL A 166 -21.17 -8.78 2.81
N ASP A 167 -21.64 -9.14 1.61
CA ASP A 167 -21.46 -8.34 0.41
C ASP A 167 -22.35 -7.08 0.42
N THR A 168 -21.78 -5.95 0.01
CA THR A 168 -22.48 -4.69 -0.16
C THR A 168 -22.58 -4.31 -1.64
N PRO A 169 -23.56 -3.47 -2.05
CA PRO A 169 -23.73 -3.09 -3.44
C PRO A 169 -22.51 -2.41 -4.05
N VAL A 170 -22.18 -2.77 -5.30
CA VAL A 170 -21.18 -2.07 -6.13
C VAL A 170 -21.81 -0.93 -6.94
N LEU A 171 -23.08 -1.07 -7.35
CA LEU A 171 -23.84 0.01 -7.98
C LEU A 171 -24.57 0.79 -6.88
N THR A 172 -24.00 1.92 -6.48
CA THR A 172 -24.50 2.72 -5.36
C THR A 172 -24.94 4.11 -5.81
N LYS A 173 -25.45 4.90 -4.88
CA LYS A 173 -25.68 6.33 -5.07
C LYS A 173 -24.37 7.08 -4.93
N SER A 174 -24.16 8.14 -5.74
CA SER A 174 -23.01 9.03 -5.59
C SER A 174 -23.04 9.72 -4.22
N THR A 175 -22.02 9.47 -3.43
CA THR A 175 -21.80 10.03 -2.09
C THR A 175 -20.30 10.31 -1.92
N PRO A 176 -19.74 11.32 -2.61
CA PRO A 176 -18.30 11.56 -2.59
C PRO A 176 -17.81 11.90 -1.17
N GLU A 177 -16.83 11.11 -0.70
CA GLU A 177 -16.24 11.19 0.64
C GLU A 177 -14.74 11.56 0.60
N GLY A 178 -14.33 12.41 -0.35
CA GLY A 178 -12.94 12.84 -0.48
C GLY A 178 -12.38 12.69 -1.90
N ALA A 179 -12.48 11.51 -2.51
CA ALA A 179 -12.15 11.30 -3.93
C ALA A 179 -13.37 11.59 -4.83
N ARG A 180 -13.16 11.68 -6.14
CA ARG A 180 -14.26 11.71 -7.12
C ARG A 180 -14.79 10.29 -7.34
N ASP A 181 -16.10 10.18 -7.61
CA ASP A 181 -16.75 8.93 -7.92
C ASP A 181 -16.59 8.57 -9.40
N PHE A 182 -16.42 7.28 -9.71
CA PHE A 182 -16.69 6.75 -11.05
C PHE A 182 -18.19 6.60 -11.25
N LEU A 183 -18.75 7.26 -12.27
CA LEU A 183 -20.17 7.25 -12.57
C LEU A 183 -20.51 6.21 -13.63
N VAL A 184 -21.60 5.48 -13.42
CA VAL A 184 -22.15 4.48 -14.36
C VAL A 184 -23.55 4.92 -14.77
N PRO A 185 -23.80 5.26 -16.05
CA PRO A 185 -25.13 5.69 -16.50
C PRO A 185 -26.15 4.56 -16.43
N SER A 186 -27.38 4.89 -16.04
CA SER A 186 -28.51 3.95 -15.98
C SER A 186 -29.29 3.94 -17.29
N ARG A 187 -29.31 2.83 -18.01
CA ARG A 187 -30.15 2.67 -19.21
C ARG A 187 -31.66 2.67 -18.90
N THR A 188 -32.03 2.08 -17.76
CA THR A 188 -33.45 1.93 -17.35
C THR A 188 -34.03 3.20 -16.73
N ASN A 189 -33.19 4.11 -16.26
CA ASN A 189 -33.59 5.40 -15.71
C ASN A 189 -32.81 6.53 -16.39
N PRO A 190 -33.24 6.97 -17.58
CA PRO A 190 -32.50 7.99 -18.36
C PRO A 190 -32.16 9.24 -17.56
N GLY A 191 -30.95 9.74 -17.75
CA GLY A 191 -30.44 10.94 -17.04
C GLY A 191 -30.03 10.72 -15.59
N THR A 192 -30.05 9.46 -15.10
CA THR A 192 -29.55 9.12 -13.76
C THR A 192 -28.32 8.23 -13.84
N PHE A 193 -27.54 8.23 -12.76
CA PHE A 193 -26.29 7.49 -12.67
C PHE A 193 -26.19 6.71 -11.37
N TYR A 194 -25.62 5.52 -11.45
CA TYR A 194 -24.99 4.87 -10.31
C TYR A 194 -23.57 5.42 -10.14
N ALA A 195 -23.01 5.26 -8.94
CA ALA A 195 -21.59 5.46 -8.68
C ALA A 195 -20.97 4.15 -8.20
N LEU A 196 -19.69 3.92 -8.56
CA LEU A 196 -18.90 2.84 -7.98
C LEU A 196 -18.45 3.25 -6.56
N PRO A 197 -18.49 2.35 -5.56
CA PRO A 197 -18.27 2.70 -4.16
C PRO A 197 -16.80 3.04 -3.90
N GLN A 198 -16.54 4.13 -3.19
CA GLN A 198 -15.21 4.46 -2.66
C GLN A 198 -14.81 3.56 -1.50
N SER A 199 -15.79 3.13 -0.72
CA SER A 199 -15.75 2.12 0.34
C SER A 199 -17.19 1.71 0.70
N PRO A 200 -17.42 0.60 1.43
CA PRO A 200 -18.74 0.22 1.93
C PRO A 200 -19.14 0.98 3.21
N GLN A 201 -18.60 2.17 3.50
CA GLN A 201 -18.71 2.88 4.77
C GLN A 201 -20.15 3.06 5.27
N LEU A 202 -21.05 3.52 4.41
CA LEU A 202 -22.45 3.73 4.81
C LEU A 202 -23.19 2.40 5.02
N PHE A 203 -22.92 1.42 4.17
CA PHE A 203 -23.58 0.11 4.25
C PHE A 203 -23.15 -0.68 5.48
N LYS A 204 -21.86 -0.67 5.85
CA LYS A 204 -21.40 -1.38 7.04
C LYS A 204 -21.97 -0.79 8.33
N GLN A 205 -22.18 0.53 8.40
CA GLN A 205 -22.89 1.16 9.52
C GLN A 205 -24.39 0.81 9.51
N LEU A 206 -25.03 0.75 8.34
CA LEU A 206 -26.42 0.28 8.22
C LEU A 206 -26.58 -1.18 8.68
N LEU A 207 -25.58 -2.04 8.44
CA LEU A 207 -25.56 -3.42 8.94
C LEU A 207 -25.50 -3.47 10.48
N MET A 208 -24.80 -2.52 11.12
CA MET A 208 -24.81 -2.40 12.59
C MET A 208 -26.21 -2.02 13.10
N ILE A 209 -26.85 -1.05 12.47
CA ILE A 209 -28.25 -0.69 12.78
C ILE A 209 -29.19 -1.86 12.49
N GLY A 210 -28.89 -2.66 11.47
CA GLY A 210 -29.62 -3.89 11.12
C GLY A 210 -29.38 -5.08 12.05
N GLY A 211 -28.54 -4.94 13.09
CA GLY A 211 -28.30 -5.98 14.09
C GLY A 211 -27.32 -7.07 13.68
N VAL A 212 -26.45 -6.84 12.68
CA VAL A 212 -25.39 -7.79 12.29
C VAL A 212 -24.28 -7.88 13.35
N GLU A 213 -24.06 -6.82 14.11
CA GLU A 213 -23.12 -6.66 15.22
C GLU A 213 -21.63 -6.79 14.87
N LYS A 214 -21.22 -7.80 14.10
CA LYS A 214 -19.83 -8.02 13.65
C LYS A 214 -19.82 -8.32 12.16
N TYR A 215 -19.34 -7.39 11.37
CA TYR A 215 -19.28 -7.44 9.91
C TYR A 215 -17.85 -7.36 9.41
N PHE A 216 -17.54 -8.11 8.35
CA PHE A 216 -16.39 -7.84 7.49
C PHE A 216 -16.74 -8.10 6.02
N GLN A 217 -15.91 -7.55 5.13
CA GLN A 217 -16.00 -7.81 3.69
C GLN A 217 -14.65 -7.58 3.04
N ILE A 218 -14.28 -8.42 2.08
CA ILE A 218 -13.18 -8.15 1.13
C ILE A 218 -13.77 -7.37 -0.04
N ALA A 219 -13.82 -6.05 0.08
CA ALA A 219 -14.54 -5.16 -0.82
C ALA A 219 -13.65 -4.65 -1.98
N LYS A 220 -14.24 -4.50 -3.17
CA LYS A 220 -13.66 -3.70 -4.26
C LYS A 220 -14.06 -2.24 -4.08
N CYS A 221 -13.07 -1.37 -4.09
CA CYS A 221 -13.21 0.08 -3.92
C CYS A 221 -12.67 0.81 -5.14
N PHE A 222 -13.27 1.95 -5.46
CA PHE A 222 -12.99 2.72 -6.66
C PHE A 222 -12.83 4.20 -6.29
N ARG A 223 -11.72 4.83 -6.70
CA ARG A 223 -11.46 6.26 -6.45
C ARG A 223 -10.83 6.89 -7.68
N ASP A 224 -11.47 7.93 -8.21
CA ASP A 224 -10.90 8.73 -9.30
C ASP A 224 -10.04 9.85 -8.70
N GLU A 225 -8.79 9.53 -8.47
CA GLU A 225 -7.79 10.41 -7.87
C GLU A 225 -6.42 10.27 -8.56
N ASP A 226 -5.48 11.15 -8.24
CA ASP A 226 -4.12 11.09 -8.75
C ASP A 226 -3.41 9.81 -8.31
N LEU A 227 -2.89 9.06 -9.30
CA LEU A 227 -2.26 7.77 -9.07
C LEU A 227 -0.78 7.92 -8.68
N ARG A 228 -0.34 7.06 -7.76
CA ARG A 228 1.03 6.97 -7.26
C ARG A 228 1.49 5.52 -7.20
N ALA A 229 2.69 5.28 -6.71
CA ALA A 229 3.21 3.92 -6.52
C ALA A 229 2.34 3.06 -5.57
N ASP A 230 1.66 3.69 -4.61
CA ASP A 230 0.81 3.08 -3.60
C ASP A 230 -0.70 3.36 -3.78
N ARG A 231 -1.12 3.86 -4.98
CA ARG A 231 -2.52 4.16 -5.31
C ARG A 231 -2.93 3.59 -6.66
N GLN A 232 -4.14 3.04 -6.71
CA GLN A 232 -4.80 2.54 -7.92
C GLN A 232 -6.24 3.05 -7.97
N PRO A 233 -6.84 3.24 -9.17
CA PRO A 233 -8.23 3.70 -9.28
C PRO A 233 -9.23 2.63 -8.83
N GLU A 234 -8.83 1.37 -8.86
CA GLU A 234 -9.54 0.23 -8.27
C GLU A 234 -8.58 -0.56 -7.38
N PHE A 235 -8.99 -0.87 -6.18
CA PHE A 235 -8.19 -1.58 -5.18
C PHE A 235 -9.07 -2.44 -4.27
N THR A 236 -8.44 -3.19 -3.37
CA THR A 236 -9.16 -4.09 -2.48
C THR A 236 -8.99 -3.64 -1.02
N GLN A 237 -10.11 -3.51 -0.31
CA GLN A 237 -10.11 -3.28 1.14
C GLN A 237 -10.62 -4.51 1.89
N LEU A 238 -10.11 -4.70 3.09
CA LEU A 238 -10.82 -5.42 4.13
C LEU A 238 -11.55 -4.39 4.98
N ASP A 239 -12.86 -4.38 4.90
CA ASP A 239 -13.72 -3.52 5.72
C ASP A 239 -14.27 -4.30 6.90
N ILE A 240 -14.25 -3.68 8.08
CA ILE A 240 -14.68 -4.27 9.35
C ILE A 240 -15.56 -3.25 10.08
N GLU A 241 -16.64 -3.71 10.73
CA GLU A 241 -17.45 -2.90 11.62
C GLU A 241 -18.01 -3.76 12.76
N MET A 242 -18.07 -3.19 13.96
CA MET A 242 -18.49 -3.86 15.21
C MET A 242 -19.43 -2.96 16.00
N SER A 243 -20.47 -3.54 16.59
CA SER A 243 -21.40 -2.86 17.49
C SER A 243 -20.98 -3.05 18.95
N PHE A 244 -21.40 -2.11 19.82
CA PHE A 244 -21.18 -2.13 21.27
C PHE A 244 -19.70 -2.18 21.68
N VAL A 245 -18.87 -1.39 20.99
CA VAL A 245 -17.43 -1.33 21.18
C VAL A 245 -16.93 0.07 21.42
N GLU A 246 -15.81 0.17 22.12
CA GLU A 246 -15.00 1.35 22.26
C GLU A 246 -13.72 1.22 21.39
N LYS A 247 -12.92 2.28 21.33
CA LYS A 247 -11.70 2.36 20.52
C LYS A 247 -10.74 1.18 20.78
N GLU A 248 -10.47 0.88 22.05
CA GLU A 248 -9.52 -0.18 22.40
C GLU A 248 -10.04 -1.59 22.06
N ASP A 249 -11.36 -1.82 22.07
CA ASP A 249 -11.92 -3.11 21.67
C ASP A 249 -11.64 -3.40 20.19
N VAL A 250 -11.87 -2.39 19.33
CA VAL A 250 -11.56 -2.50 17.89
C VAL A 250 -10.06 -2.68 17.67
N MET A 251 -9.23 -1.85 18.31
CA MET A 251 -7.77 -1.93 18.14
C MET A 251 -7.21 -3.29 18.58
N ASN A 252 -7.69 -3.85 19.69
CA ASN A 252 -7.25 -5.16 20.17
C ASN A 252 -7.65 -6.30 19.22
N GLU A 253 -8.87 -6.28 18.66
CA GLU A 253 -9.30 -7.26 17.65
C GLU A 253 -8.42 -7.19 16.41
N ILE A 254 -8.14 -5.96 15.95
CA ILE A 254 -7.29 -5.71 14.77
C ILE A 254 -5.84 -6.13 15.01
N GLU A 255 -5.28 -5.93 16.20
CA GLU A 255 -3.93 -6.43 16.53
C GLU A 255 -3.85 -7.96 16.46
N GLY A 256 -4.88 -8.65 16.95
CA GLY A 256 -4.99 -10.10 16.84
C GLY A 256 -5.01 -10.57 15.38
N LEU A 257 -5.84 -9.93 14.56
CA LEU A 257 -5.90 -10.17 13.11
C LEU A 257 -4.55 -9.90 12.43
N ALA A 258 -3.93 -8.76 12.71
CA ALA A 258 -2.67 -8.36 12.08
C ALA A 258 -1.55 -9.36 12.40
N LYS A 259 -1.43 -9.80 13.64
CA LYS A 259 -0.46 -10.82 14.07
C LYS A 259 -0.71 -12.15 13.38
N TYR A 260 -1.97 -12.59 13.30
CA TYR A 260 -2.34 -13.84 12.66
C TYR A 260 -2.03 -13.84 11.16
N VAL A 261 -2.38 -12.76 10.46
CA VAL A 261 -2.10 -12.60 9.02
C VAL A 261 -0.60 -12.53 8.77
N PHE A 262 0.13 -11.75 9.57
CA PHE A 262 1.58 -11.61 9.45
C PHE A 262 2.27 -12.97 9.53
N LYS A 263 1.97 -13.76 10.57
CA LYS A 263 2.51 -15.11 10.74
C LYS A 263 2.22 -16.02 9.54
N ASN A 264 0.99 -16.02 9.04
CA ASN A 264 0.61 -16.90 7.94
C ASN A 264 1.22 -16.50 6.59
N VAL A 265 1.51 -15.21 6.38
CA VAL A 265 2.09 -14.70 5.13
C VAL A 265 3.61 -14.79 5.15
N THR A 266 4.25 -14.34 6.23
CA THR A 266 5.73 -14.29 6.31
C THR A 266 6.34 -15.58 6.86
N GLY A 267 5.60 -16.36 7.63
CA GLY A 267 6.10 -17.52 8.38
C GLY A 267 6.74 -17.15 9.72
N GLU A 268 6.81 -15.88 10.07
CA GLU A 268 7.43 -15.36 11.29
C GLU A 268 6.37 -15.02 12.35
N GLU A 269 6.70 -15.21 13.63
CA GLU A 269 5.83 -14.77 14.73
C GLU A 269 5.84 -13.25 14.85
N ALA A 270 4.66 -12.65 14.88
CA ALA A 270 4.51 -11.21 15.07
C ALA A 270 4.58 -10.82 16.57
N ASN A 271 5.74 -10.94 17.17
CA ASN A 271 5.99 -10.55 18.58
C ASN A 271 6.17 -9.02 18.72
N TYR A 272 5.44 -8.25 17.93
CA TYR A 272 5.54 -6.78 17.92
C TYR A 272 4.60 -6.16 18.95
N THR A 273 5.10 -5.09 19.60
CA THR A 273 4.26 -4.19 20.39
C THR A 273 3.65 -3.14 19.47
N PHE A 274 2.34 -3.00 19.51
CA PHE A 274 1.62 -1.95 18.80
C PHE A 274 1.56 -0.71 19.70
N GLN A 275 2.50 0.20 19.50
CA GLN A 275 2.53 1.46 20.24
C GLN A 275 1.30 2.32 19.89
N ARG A 276 0.84 3.15 20.85
CA ARG A 276 -0.16 4.19 20.62
C ARG A 276 0.54 5.54 20.66
N MET A 277 0.41 6.34 19.62
CA MET A 277 1.00 7.66 19.50
C MET A 277 -0.09 8.66 19.10
N PRO A 278 -0.35 9.70 19.88
CA PRO A 278 -1.26 10.75 19.46
C PRO A 278 -0.80 11.43 18.17
N TYR A 279 -1.75 11.79 17.30
CA TYR A 279 -1.47 12.51 16.05
C TYR A 279 -0.57 13.73 16.27
N ALA A 280 -0.85 14.53 17.29
CA ALA A 280 -0.03 15.72 17.61
C ALA A 280 1.44 15.36 17.89
N GLU A 281 1.69 14.24 18.58
CA GLU A 281 3.04 13.73 18.84
C GLU A 281 3.71 13.22 17.56
N ALA A 282 2.99 12.49 16.71
CA ALA A 282 3.49 11.99 15.44
C ALA A 282 3.92 13.16 14.53
N MET A 283 3.10 14.18 14.42
CA MET A 283 3.41 15.40 13.67
C MET A 283 4.57 16.19 14.28
N ASP A 284 4.64 16.30 15.60
CA ASP A 284 5.71 17.03 16.28
C ASP A 284 7.07 16.36 16.13
N ARG A 285 7.13 15.04 16.36
CA ARG A 285 8.39 14.27 16.35
C ARG A 285 8.84 13.84 14.97
N PHE A 286 7.92 13.55 14.07
CA PHE A 286 8.25 12.92 12.78
C PHE A 286 7.78 13.72 11.56
N GLY A 287 6.92 14.73 11.74
CA GLY A 287 6.36 15.52 10.65
C GLY A 287 5.44 14.71 9.72
N SER A 288 4.82 13.67 10.26
CA SER A 288 3.95 12.76 9.50
C SER A 288 2.95 12.06 10.42
N ASP A 289 1.73 11.86 9.93
CA ASP A 289 0.67 11.04 10.50
C ASP A 289 0.95 9.52 10.41
N LYS A 290 1.97 9.13 9.65
CA LYS A 290 2.41 7.74 9.43
C LYS A 290 3.92 7.60 9.51
N PRO A 291 4.51 7.83 10.69
CA PRO A 291 5.96 7.82 10.83
C PRO A 291 6.57 6.43 10.62
N ASP A 292 7.71 6.39 9.93
CA ASP A 292 8.55 5.19 9.86
C ASP A 292 9.43 5.12 11.10
N LEU A 293 9.18 4.14 11.95
CA LEU A 293 9.90 3.97 13.23
C LEU A 293 11.13 3.04 13.12
N ARG A 294 11.52 2.61 11.91
CA ARG A 294 12.69 1.73 11.72
C ARG A 294 14.02 2.44 11.92
N PHE A 295 14.02 3.77 11.99
CA PHE A 295 15.22 4.56 12.25
C PHE A 295 14.91 5.77 13.14
N GLY A 296 15.90 6.17 13.98
CA GLY A 296 15.70 7.03 15.13
C GLY A 296 15.84 8.54 14.88
N VAL A 297 15.76 9.01 13.63
CA VAL A 297 15.87 10.45 13.32
C VAL A 297 14.53 11.13 13.63
N GLU A 298 14.54 12.09 14.55
CA GLU A 298 13.37 12.86 14.96
C GLU A 298 13.54 14.36 14.73
N LEU A 299 12.44 15.07 14.54
CA LEU A 299 12.41 16.53 14.49
C LEU A 299 12.59 17.11 15.89
N LYS A 300 13.34 18.21 16.00
CA LYS A 300 13.57 18.93 17.26
C LYS A 300 13.14 20.37 17.12
N ASP A 301 12.29 20.84 18.05
CA ASP A 301 11.83 22.22 18.07
C ASP A 301 12.92 23.13 18.66
N LEU A 302 13.30 24.15 17.90
CA LEU A 302 14.31 25.17 18.24
C LEU A 302 13.70 26.54 18.50
N SER A 303 12.37 26.69 18.39
CA SER A 303 11.68 27.98 18.43
C SER A 303 12.03 28.79 19.68
N ASP A 304 12.04 28.17 20.86
CA ASP A 304 12.39 28.86 22.11
C ASP A 304 13.84 29.34 22.17
N ILE A 305 14.76 28.62 21.51
CA ILE A 305 16.17 28.98 21.47
C ILE A 305 16.39 30.22 20.59
N VAL A 306 15.66 30.31 19.47
CA VAL A 306 15.94 31.30 18.43
C VAL A 306 14.93 32.47 18.40
N LYS A 307 13.94 32.50 19.31
CA LYS A 307 12.90 33.56 19.33
C LYS A 307 13.44 35.00 19.47
N ASN A 308 14.59 35.15 20.10
CA ASN A 308 15.27 36.43 20.32
C ASN A 308 16.58 36.54 19.53
N SER A 309 16.82 35.62 18.59
CA SER A 309 18.05 35.58 17.78
C SER A 309 18.21 36.83 16.92
N SER A 310 19.45 37.24 16.72
CA SER A 310 19.79 38.30 15.75
C SER A 310 19.61 37.82 14.30
N PHE A 311 19.47 36.51 14.07
CA PHE A 311 19.11 35.95 12.78
C PHE A 311 17.61 36.14 12.50
N ASN A 312 17.30 37.26 11.86
CA ASN A 312 15.94 37.73 11.66
C ASN A 312 15.01 36.70 10.97
N ALA A 313 15.57 35.85 10.08
CA ALA A 313 14.79 34.79 9.43
C ALA A 313 14.20 33.79 10.45
N PHE A 314 14.84 33.56 11.59
CA PHE A 314 14.33 32.67 12.64
C PHE A 314 13.45 33.44 13.64
N SER A 315 13.96 34.53 14.21
CA SER A 315 13.23 35.28 15.23
C SER A 315 11.91 35.85 14.74
N SER A 316 11.89 36.45 13.53
CA SER A 316 10.63 36.96 12.95
C SER A 316 9.62 35.85 12.62
N THR A 317 10.09 34.68 12.21
CA THR A 317 9.20 33.53 11.97
C THR A 317 8.48 33.12 13.26
N VAL A 318 9.20 32.98 14.37
CA VAL A 318 8.61 32.61 15.67
C VAL A 318 7.68 33.71 16.18
N GLN A 319 8.09 34.99 16.10
CA GLN A 319 7.27 36.14 16.52
C GLN A 319 5.95 36.25 15.74
N ASN A 320 5.92 35.79 14.49
CA ASN A 320 4.72 35.75 13.65
C ASN A 320 3.93 34.42 13.78
N GLY A 321 4.17 33.63 14.82
CA GLY A 321 3.44 32.38 15.07
C GLY A 321 3.88 31.17 14.25
N GLY A 322 5.00 31.26 13.52
CA GLY A 322 5.63 30.15 12.83
C GLY A 322 6.48 29.27 13.76
N LEU A 323 7.13 28.27 13.19
CA LEU A 323 8.03 27.34 13.90
C LEU A 323 9.44 27.35 13.30
N VAL A 324 10.42 27.03 14.13
CA VAL A 324 11.78 26.70 13.72
C VAL A 324 12.11 25.31 14.25
N LYS A 325 12.23 24.34 13.36
CA LYS A 325 12.59 22.96 13.74
C LYS A 325 13.81 22.47 12.98
N ALA A 326 14.44 21.45 13.55
CA ALA A 326 15.62 20.80 13.00
C ALA A 326 15.44 19.29 12.85
N VAL A 327 16.22 18.72 11.93
CA VAL A 327 16.45 17.28 11.81
C VAL A 327 17.94 17.01 11.66
N VAL A 328 18.43 15.94 12.27
CA VAL A 328 19.86 15.58 12.24
C VAL A 328 20.08 14.44 11.24
N ALA A 329 21.04 14.63 10.34
CA ALA A 329 21.58 13.58 9.48
C ALA A 329 22.85 13.02 10.13
N PRO A 330 22.82 11.81 10.72
CA PRO A 330 23.95 11.26 11.45
C PRO A 330 25.08 10.85 10.51
N ASN A 331 26.33 11.15 10.91
CA ASN A 331 27.55 10.83 10.15
C ASN A 331 27.52 11.28 8.68
N ALA A 332 26.85 12.39 8.39
CA ALA A 332 26.57 12.86 7.03
C ALA A 332 27.55 13.94 6.55
N ASN A 333 28.42 14.46 7.41
CA ASN A 333 29.28 15.59 7.09
C ASN A 333 30.14 15.36 5.84
N GLU A 334 30.79 14.20 5.72
CA GLU A 334 31.62 13.85 4.56
C GLU A 334 30.78 13.42 3.35
N LYS A 335 29.66 12.74 3.59
CA LYS A 335 28.77 12.24 2.55
C LYS A 335 27.98 13.37 1.87
N PHE A 336 27.56 14.39 2.61
CA PHE A 336 26.72 15.46 2.10
C PHE A 336 27.56 16.64 1.62
N SER A 337 27.92 16.60 0.34
CA SER A 337 28.56 17.71 -0.35
C SER A 337 27.64 18.94 -0.42
N ARG A 338 28.18 20.12 -0.79
CA ARG A 338 27.38 21.32 -1.04
C ARG A 338 26.29 21.08 -2.09
N LYS A 339 26.57 20.25 -3.11
CA LYS A 339 25.60 19.90 -4.16
C LYS A 339 24.41 19.14 -3.58
N ILE A 340 24.63 18.11 -2.77
CA ILE A 340 23.55 17.32 -2.13
C ILE A 340 22.72 18.21 -1.20
N ILE A 341 23.34 19.11 -0.44
CA ILE A 341 22.61 20.05 0.42
C ILE A 341 21.76 21.02 -0.41
N SER A 342 22.25 21.49 -1.55
CA SER A 342 21.47 22.33 -2.47
C SER A 342 20.31 21.56 -3.09
N GLU A 343 20.48 20.28 -3.41
CA GLU A 343 19.40 19.40 -3.87
C GLU A 343 18.32 19.19 -2.79
N TYR A 344 18.72 19.08 -1.52
CA TYR A 344 17.80 19.01 -0.40
C TYR A 344 17.04 20.33 -0.17
N GLU A 345 17.73 21.47 -0.32
CA GLU A 345 17.08 22.78 -0.24
C GLU A 345 16.06 22.96 -1.37
N GLU A 346 16.42 22.63 -2.60
CA GLU A 346 15.51 22.68 -3.74
C GLU A 346 14.30 21.75 -3.54
N TYR A 347 14.54 20.55 -3.01
CA TYR A 347 13.48 19.59 -2.69
C TYR A 347 12.44 20.17 -1.71
N VAL A 348 12.88 20.74 -0.59
CA VAL A 348 11.93 21.30 0.40
C VAL A 348 11.25 22.57 -0.11
N LYS A 349 11.90 23.36 -0.95
CA LYS A 349 11.30 24.56 -1.58
C LYS A 349 10.22 24.17 -2.59
N THR A 350 10.57 23.30 -3.54
CA THR A 350 9.71 22.97 -4.68
C THR A 350 8.48 22.16 -4.26
N TYR A 351 8.65 21.18 -3.37
CA TYR A 351 7.58 20.24 -3.03
C TYR A 351 6.79 20.62 -1.77
N PHE A 352 7.35 21.46 -0.90
CA PHE A 352 6.72 21.79 0.39
C PHE A 352 6.57 23.30 0.64
N GLY A 353 7.04 24.13 -0.28
CA GLY A 353 6.91 25.59 -0.19
C GLY A 353 7.76 26.23 0.91
N ALA A 354 8.77 25.53 1.44
CA ALA A 354 9.68 26.11 2.42
C ALA A 354 10.50 27.26 1.81
N LYS A 355 10.71 28.34 2.57
CA LYS A 355 11.50 29.51 2.11
C LYS A 355 12.97 29.21 1.94
N GLY A 356 13.50 28.20 2.64
CA GLY A 356 14.89 27.78 2.59
C GLY A 356 15.18 26.62 3.52
N LEU A 357 16.42 26.11 3.41
CA LEU A 357 16.96 25.05 4.28
C LEU A 357 18.30 25.51 4.83
N ALA A 358 18.31 25.92 6.10
CA ALA A 358 19.56 26.22 6.78
C ALA A 358 20.25 24.92 7.24
N TYR A 359 21.57 24.93 7.36
CA TYR A 359 22.30 23.77 7.85
C TYR A 359 23.50 24.13 8.73
N ILE A 360 23.85 23.20 9.61
CA ILE A 360 25.05 23.26 10.46
C ILE A 360 25.78 21.94 10.35
N LYS A 361 27.04 21.95 9.90
CA LYS A 361 27.92 20.79 9.88
C LYS A 361 28.82 20.78 11.10
N LEU A 362 28.86 19.67 11.82
CA LEU A 362 29.79 19.45 12.93
C LEU A 362 30.97 18.63 12.42
N THR A 363 32.14 19.28 12.25
CA THR A 363 33.37 18.67 11.75
C THR A 363 34.39 18.47 12.86
N ALA A 364 35.44 17.71 12.60
CA ALA A 364 36.55 17.58 13.56
C ALA A 364 37.27 18.92 13.82
N ASP A 365 37.26 19.82 12.83
CA ASP A 365 37.92 21.14 12.89
C ASP A 365 36.98 22.23 13.46
N GLY A 366 35.72 21.87 13.82
CA GLY A 366 34.74 22.80 14.37
C GLY A 366 33.41 22.85 13.57
N ILE A 367 32.74 23.99 13.63
CA ILE A 367 31.39 24.17 13.03
C ILE A 367 31.53 24.87 11.67
N THR A 368 30.89 24.28 10.65
CA THR A 368 30.76 24.91 9.33
C THR A 368 29.28 25.15 9.01
N SER A 369 28.90 26.43 8.86
CA SER A 369 27.52 26.79 8.56
C SER A 369 27.45 28.17 7.91
N PRO A 370 26.60 28.39 6.88
CA PRO A 370 26.34 29.71 6.31
C PRO A 370 25.69 30.67 7.29
N ILE A 371 24.98 30.16 8.29
CA ILE A 371 24.23 30.95 9.28
C ILE A 371 25.00 31.14 10.59
N ALA A 372 26.16 30.51 10.79
CA ALA A 372 26.94 30.59 12.04
C ALA A 372 27.25 32.03 12.46
N LYS A 373 27.54 32.93 11.52
CA LYS A 373 27.84 34.34 11.81
C LYS A 373 26.64 35.16 12.34
N PHE A 374 25.43 34.63 12.24
CA PHE A 374 24.20 35.29 12.71
C PHE A 374 23.70 34.73 14.04
N LEU A 375 24.26 33.61 14.53
CA LEU A 375 23.89 32.98 15.79
C LEU A 375 24.96 33.27 16.83
N SER A 376 24.55 33.53 18.08
CA SER A 376 25.47 33.62 19.18
C SER A 376 26.08 32.26 19.55
N GLU A 377 27.19 32.25 20.30
CA GLU A 377 27.79 31.01 20.79
C GLU A 377 26.83 30.21 21.67
N ASP A 378 26.04 30.89 22.51
CA ASP A 378 25.04 30.28 23.38
C ASP A 378 23.90 29.63 22.58
N GLU A 379 23.37 30.33 21.56
CA GLU A 379 22.36 29.78 20.66
C GLU A 379 22.89 28.54 19.90
N MET A 380 24.11 28.61 19.37
CA MET A 380 24.73 27.49 18.66
C MET A 380 24.91 26.28 19.60
N LYS A 381 25.39 26.50 20.81
CA LYS A 381 25.53 25.46 21.82
C LYS A 381 24.17 24.85 22.20
N ALA A 382 23.16 25.68 22.43
CA ALA A 382 21.81 25.23 22.76
C ALA A 382 21.18 24.42 21.62
N ILE A 383 21.39 24.81 20.35
CA ILE A 383 20.94 24.05 19.17
C ILE A 383 21.58 22.66 19.15
N ILE A 384 22.91 22.58 19.33
CA ILE A 384 23.65 21.30 19.33
C ILE A 384 23.16 20.41 20.48
N GLU A 385 23.00 20.96 21.66
CA GLU A 385 22.49 20.23 22.84
C GLU A 385 21.05 19.72 22.62
N LYS A 386 20.17 20.59 22.13
CA LYS A 386 18.76 20.22 21.85
C LYS A 386 18.63 19.14 20.78
N THR A 387 19.45 19.21 19.76
CA THR A 387 19.47 18.23 18.67
C THR A 387 20.27 16.98 19.00
N GLN A 388 21.08 16.99 20.06
CA GLN A 388 22.01 15.91 20.43
C GLN A 388 22.98 15.54 19.30
N ALA A 389 23.25 16.47 18.39
CA ALA A 389 24.13 16.25 17.27
C ALA A 389 25.60 16.14 17.73
N LYS A 390 26.36 15.29 17.02
CA LYS A 390 27.76 14.96 17.33
C LYS A 390 28.68 15.34 16.15
N THR A 391 29.96 15.35 16.41
CA THR A 391 30.97 15.49 15.33
C THR A 391 30.71 14.43 14.26
N GLY A 392 30.65 14.84 13.02
CA GLY A 392 30.26 14.02 11.86
C GLY A 392 28.84 14.24 11.36
N ASP A 393 27.99 14.86 12.18
CA ASP A 393 26.56 15.07 11.84
C ASP A 393 26.33 16.38 11.05
N VAL A 394 25.17 16.42 10.38
CA VAL A 394 24.65 17.63 9.74
C VAL A 394 23.25 17.91 10.31
N ILE A 395 23.06 19.10 10.86
CA ILE A 395 21.76 19.57 11.32
C ILE A 395 21.12 20.37 10.18
N PHE A 396 19.92 20.01 9.76
CA PHE A 396 19.10 20.78 8.82
C PHE A 396 17.99 21.51 9.58
N ILE A 397 17.72 22.77 9.22
CA ILE A 397 16.76 23.62 9.92
C ILE A 397 15.83 24.29 8.93
N VAL A 398 14.53 24.23 9.19
CA VAL A 398 13.48 24.95 8.45
C VAL A 398 12.76 25.90 9.39
N ALA A 399 12.51 27.11 8.93
CA ALA A 399 11.77 28.18 9.63
C ALA A 399 10.65 28.69 8.73
N ASP A 400 9.38 28.43 9.08
CA ASP A 400 8.21 28.84 8.30
C ASP A 400 6.90 28.65 9.10
N LYS A 401 5.72 28.72 8.43
CA LYS A 401 4.44 28.29 9.00
C LYS A 401 4.51 26.83 9.49
N LYS A 402 3.79 26.50 10.56
CA LYS A 402 3.81 25.17 11.18
C LYS A 402 3.62 24.03 10.17
N LYS A 403 2.60 24.11 9.29
CA LYS A 403 2.30 23.09 8.28
C LYS A 403 3.48 22.86 7.32
N VAL A 404 4.13 23.93 6.87
CA VAL A 404 5.31 23.87 5.98
C VAL A 404 6.50 23.22 6.67
N VAL A 405 6.83 23.63 7.90
CA VAL A 405 7.97 23.11 8.65
C VAL A 405 7.85 21.60 8.89
N VAL A 406 6.70 21.14 9.38
CA VAL A 406 6.52 19.71 9.70
C VAL A 406 6.51 18.86 8.44
N SER A 407 5.83 19.30 7.37
CA SER A 407 5.79 18.55 6.10
C SER A 407 7.16 18.48 5.42
N ALA A 408 7.88 19.61 5.35
CA ALA A 408 9.20 19.67 4.74
C ALA A 408 10.23 18.81 5.47
N LEU A 409 10.30 18.94 6.80
CA LEU A 409 11.25 18.17 7.61
C LEU A 409 10.86 16.69 7.72
N GLY A 410 9.57 16.35 7.77
CA GLY A 410 9.10 14.98 7.74
C GLY A 410 9.52 14.24 6.46
N ALA A 411 9.35 14.89 5.30
CA ALA A 411 9.80 14.36 4.02
C ALA A 411 11.35 14.31 3.92
N LEU A 412 12.03 15.35 4.41
CA LEU A 412 13.50 15.39 4.45
C LEU A 412 14.06 14.27 5.34
N ARG A 413 13.42 13.99 6.47
CA ARG A 413 13.75 12.88 7.37
C ARG A 413 13.77 11.54 6.62
N LEU A 414 12.72 11.25 5.85
CA LEU A 414 12.64 10.00 5.05
C LEU A 414 13.72 9.96 3.98
N LYS A 415 14.00 11.08 3.33
CA LYS A 415 15.06 11.19 2.33
C LYS A 415 16.44 10.96 2.96
N ILE A 416 16.73 11.54 4.11
CA ILE A 416 17.96 11.30 4.90
C ILE A 416 18.07 9.82 5.26
N GLY A 417 16.99 9.21 5.76
CA GLY A 417 16.95 7.79 6.11
C GLY A 417 17.33 6.87 4.95
N LYS A 418 16.83 7.18 3.75
CA LYS A 418 17.13 6.46 2.51
C LYS A 418 18.58 6.70 2.03
N ASP A 419 18.99 7.97 1.92
CA ASP A 419 20.29 8.35 1.32
C ASP A 419 21.48 7.94 2.21
N LEU A 420 21.25 7.77 3.52
CA LEU A 420 22.26 7.28 4.48
C LEU A 420 22.13 5.79 4.80
N ASP A 421 21.16 5.07 4.20
CA ASP A 421 20.88 3.66 4.44
C ASP A 421 20.61 3.33 5.92
N LEU A 422 19.84 4.21 6.60
CA LEU A 422 19.51 4.05 8.01
C LEU A 422 18.31 3.11 8.24
N ILE A 423 17.56 2.79 7.17
CA ILE A 423 16.31 2.04 7.25
C ILE A 423 16.62 0.54 7.15
N ASN A 424 16.47 -0.19 8.27
CA ASN A 424 16.56 -1.64 8.21
C ASN A 424 15.33 -2.22 7.49
N LYS A 425 15.53 -2.77 6.30
CA LYS A 425 14.47 -3.34 5.45
C LYS A 425 13.86 -4.61 6.02
N ASP A 426 14.53 -5.27 6.95
CA ASP A 426 14.06 -6.52 7.57
C ASP A 426 13.21 -6.27 8.81
N ASP A 427 13.20 -5.05 9.33
CA ASP A 427 12.37 -4.67 10.47
C ASP A 427 10.92 -4.39 10.06
N PHE A 428 9.99 -4.80 10.93
CA PHE A 428 8.59 -4.44 10.87
C PHE A 428 8.19 -3.72 12.16
N LYS A 429 7.73 -2.48 12.03
CA LYS A 429 7.34 -1.61 13.15
C LYS A 429 5.89 -1.19 12.98
N PHE A 430 5.02 -1.76 13.82
CA PHE A 430 3.61 -1.39 13.89
C PHE A 430 3.41 -0.23 14.86
N LEU A 431 2.54 0.68 14.47
CA LEU A 431 2.20 1.86 15.25
C LEU A 431 0.72 2.21 15.05
N TRP A 432 -0.01 2.43 16.13
CA TRP A 432 -1.27 3.14 16.08
C TRP A 432 -1.03 4.64 16.21
N VAL A 433 -1.48 5.41 15.23
CA VAL A 433 -1.63 6.85 15.36
C VAL A 433 -3.08 7.11 15.73
N VAL A 434 -3.30 7.87 16.80
CA VAL A 434 -4.63 8.05 17.43
C VAL A 434 -4.92 9.52 17.68
N ASP A 435 -6.19 9.81 18.01
CA ASP A 435 -6.60 11.14 18.48
C ASP A 435 -6.37 12.24 17.43
N PHE A 436 -6.74 11.95 16.18
CA PHE A 436 -6.68 12.92 15.08
C PHE A 436 -7.61 14.12 15.32
N PRO A 437 -7.31 15.29 14.74
CA PRO A 437 -8.26 16.39 14.73
C PRO A 437 -9.54 16.01 13.95
N MET A 438 -10.68 16.58 14.32
CA MET A 438 -11.94 16.38 13.60
C MET A 438 -11.95 17.13 12.28
N PHE A 439 -11.35 18.32 12.26
CA PHE A 439 -11.42 19.25 11.14
C PHE A 439 -10.01 19.72 10.74
N ASP A 440 -9.77 19.85 9.43
CA ASP A 440 -8.67 20.61 8.83
C ASP A 440 -9.25 21.83 8.10
N TYR A 441 -8.64 23.01 8.28
CA TYR A 441 -9.07 24.23 7.60
C TYR A 441 -8.39 24.35 6.25
N ASP A 442 -9.17 24.38 5.20
CA ASP A 442 -8.70 24.62 3.84
C ASP A 442 -8.60 26.11 3.55
N GLU A 443 -7.36 26.63 3.46
CA GLU A 443 -7.09 28.06 3.19
C GLU A 443 -7.56 28.49 1.78
N GLU A 444 -7.59 27.58 0.80
CA GLU A 444 -8.00 27.89 -0.57
C GLU A 444 -9.53 27.94 -0.69
N GLU A 445 -10.22 26.97 -0.12
CA GLU A 445 -11.68 26.88 -0.15
C GLU A 445 -12.33 27.68 0.98
N GLN A 446 -11.56 28.26 1.91
CA GLN A 446 -12.03 29.04 3.06
C GLN A 446 -13.09 28.32 3.90
N ARG A 447 -12.94 27.01 4.08
CA ARG A 447 -13.87 26.17 4.84
C ARG A 447 -13.17 25.04 5.58
N TYR A 448 -13.85 24.49 6.58
CA TYR A 448 -13.42 23.27 7.23
C TYR A 448 -13.74 22.04 6.37
N LYS A 449 -12.83 21.08 6.36
CA LYS A 449 -12.99 19.72 5.85
C LYS A 449 -12.85 18.73 7.01
N ALA A 450 -13.50 17.59 6.94
CA ALA A 450 -13.23 16.51 7.87
C ALA A 450 -11.83 15.93 7.58
N GLU A 451 -11.03 15.71 8.61
CA GLU A 451 -9.69 15.13 8.45
C GLU A 451 -9.77 13.70 7.87
N HIS A 452 -10.69 12.88 8.37
CA HIS A 452 -10.97 11.55 7.84
C HIS A 452 -12.33 11.52 7.12
N HIS A 453 -13.41 11.39 7.88
CA HIS A 453 -14.79 11.40 7.34
C HIS A 453 -15.78 11.98 8.37
N PRO A 454 -16.92 12.51 7.93
CA PRO A 454 -17.85 13.25 8.79
C PRO A 454 -18.62 12.39 9.82
N PHE A 455 -18.46 11.07 9.78
CA PHE A 455 -19.15 10.14 10.70
C PHE A 455 -18.33 9.75 11.92
N THR A 456 -17.14 10.33 12.09
CA THR A 456 -16.19 10.04 13.18
C THR A 456 -16.65 10.67 14.49
N SER A 457 -16.64 9.91 15.60
CA SER A 457 -17.03 10.44 16.91
C SER A 457 -15.96 11.33 17.51
N ILE A 458 -16.42 12.36 18.21
CA ILE A 458 -15.57 13.30 18.97
C ILE A 458 -15.19 12.63 20.30
N LYS A 459 -13.97 12.88 20.79
CA LYS A 459 -13.55 12.43 22.13
C LYS A 459 -14.41 13.07 23.21
N ALA A 460 -14.70 12.31 24.26
CA ALA A 460 -15.55 12.76 25.36
C ALA A 460 -15.02 14.07 26.00
N GLU A 461 -13.69 14.21 26.11
CA GLU A 461 -13.05 15.38 26.72
C GLU A 461 -13.22 16.66 25.87
N ASP A 462 -13.47 16.54 24.57
CA ASP A 462 -13.60 17.68 23.67
C ASP A 462 -15.06 17.94 23.25
N LEU A 463 -16.01 17.06 23.67
CA LEU A 463 -17.42 17.17 23.28
C LEU A 463 -18.06 18.48 23.77
N ASP A 464 -17.83 18.88 25.03
CA ASP A 464 -18.38 20.12 25.57
C ASP A 464 -17.87 21.37 24.84
N LYS A 465 -16.60 21.37 24.43
CA LYS A 465 -16.00 22.45 23.61
C LYS A 465 -16.70 22.53 22.25
N PHE A 466 -16.90 21.37 21.61
CA PHE A 466 -17.60 21.31 20.33
C PHE A 466 -19.05 21.79 20.44
N LEU A 467 -19.78 21.36 21.48
CA LEU A 467 -21.15 21.79 21.75
C LEU A 467 -21.23 23.31 22.05
N ALA A 468 -20.19 23.90 22.68
CA ALA A 468 -20.06 25.34 22.90
C ALA A 468 -19.70 26.14 21.63
N GLY A 469 -19.50 25.47 20.50
CA GLY A 469 -19.24 26.14 19.21
C GLY A 469 -17.79 26.17 18.74
N GLN A 470 -16.86 25.60 19.51
CA GLN A 470 -15.45 25.49 19.11
C GLN A 470 -15.29 24.47 17.99
N THR A 471 -14.43 24.78 17.01
CA THR A 471 -14.11 23.91 15.87
C THR A 471 -12.63 23.50 15.89
N GLU A 472 -11.76 24.39 16.34
CA GLU A 472 -10.33 24.14 16.45
C GLU A 472 -10.00 23.21 17.62
N ASP A 473 -8.97 22.39 17.48
CA ASP A 473 -8.45 21.47 18.51
C ASP A 473 -9.49 20.45 19.03
N ILE A 474 -10.50 20.12 18.24
CA ILE A 474 -11.46 19.05 18.53
C ILE A 474 -10.87 17.73 18.06
N ARG A 475 -10.56 16.84 19.00
CA ARG A 475 -9.99 15.51 18.73
C ARG A 475 -11.09 14.46 18.56
N THR A 476 -10.78 13.42 17.82
CA THR A 476 -11.68 12.32 17.50
C THR A 476 -11.21 10.98 18.06
N ASN A 477 -12.11 10.00 18.08
CA ASN A 477 -11.81 8.60 18.34
C ASN A 477 -11.35 7.87 17.06
N THR A 478 -10.47 8.51 16.29
CA THR A 478 -9.84 7.93 15.12
C THR A 478 -8.57 7.18 15.51
N TYR A 479 -8.26 6.14 14.75
CA TYR A 479 -7.06 5.33 14.88
C TYR A 479 -6.63 4.79 13.52
N ASP A 480 -5.37 5.05 13.15
CA ASP A 480 -4.75 4.52 11.94
C ASP A 480 -3.64 3.55 12.31
N LEU A 481 -3.63 2.38 11.69
CA LEU A 481 -2.57 1.41 11.83
C LEU A 481 -1.51 1.66 10.78
N VAL A 482 -0.33 2.00 11.25
CA VAL A 482 0.86 2.27 10.43
C VAL A 482 1.82 1.09 10.52
N LEU A 483 2.34 0.67 9.38
CA LEU A 483 3.42 -0.31 9.27
C LEU A 483 4.55 0.27 8.41
N ASN A 484 5.73 0.44 8.99
CA ASN A 484 6.93 0.91 8.26
C ASN A 484 6.72 2.21 7.47
N GLY A 485 6.06 3.19 8.05
CA GLY A 485 5.80 4.48 7.40
C GLY A 485 4.64 4.47 6.38
N SER A 486 3.88 3.39 6.33
CA SER A 486 2.69 3.27 5.50
C SER A 486 1.46 3.03 6.37
N GLU A 487 0.44 3.83 6.23
CA GLU A 487 -0.90 3.57 6.75
C GLU A 487 -1.48 2.37 6.01
N ILE A 488 -1.59 1.24 6.70
CA ILE A 488 -2.15 0.00 6.14
C ILE A 488 -3.63 -0.14 6.40
N GLY A 489 -4.17 0.58 7.36
CA GLY A 489 -5.59 0.64 7.67
C GLY A 489 -5.93 1.79 8.58
N GLY A 490 -7.13 2.33 8.45
CA GLY A 490 -7.63 3.43 9.26
C GLY A 490 -9.09 3.23 9.65
N GLY A 491 -9.47 3.77 10.81
CA GLY A 491 -10.81 3.64 11.34
C GLY A 491 -11.13 4.59 12.47
N SER A 492 -12.35 4.48 12.97
CA SER A 492 -12.81 5.29 14.09
C SER A 492 -14.00 4.65 14.80
N ILE A 493 -14.31 5.12 16.00
CA ILE A 493 -15.66 5.00 16.57
C ILE A 493 -16.56 6.01 15.87
N ARG A 494 -17.80 5.61 15.58
CA ARG A 494 -18.73 6.40 14.77
C ARG A 494 -19.66 7.27 15.64
N ILE A 495 -20.12 8.37 15.07
CA ILE A 495 -21.23 9.13 15.63
C ILE A 495 -22.48 8.27 15.44
N PHE A 496 -23.20 8.01 16.54
CA PHE A 496 -24.51 7.35 16.50
C PHE A 496 -25.64 8.25 17.02
N ASN A 497 -25.29 9.48 17.46
CA ASN A 497 -26.25 10.49 17.90
C ASN A 497 -26.57 11.44 16.73
N PRO A 498 -27.84 11.49 16.24
CA PRO A 498 -28.22 12.28 15.07
C PRO A 498 -28.04 13.80 15.28
N LYS A 499 -28.14 14.31 16.52
CA LYS A 499 -27.94 15.73 16.81
C LYS A 499 -26.48 16.13 16.64
N ILE A 500 -25.55 15.30 17.17
CA ILE A 500 -24.10 15.53 16.99
C ILE A 500 -23.74 15.43 15.52
N GLN A 501 -24.29 14.47 14.79
CA GLN A 501 -24.04 14.31 13.36
C GLN A 501 -24.48 15.54 12.55
N SER A 502 -25.66 16.10 12.86
CA SER A 502 -26.13 17.34 12.22
C SER A 502 -25.18 18.50 12.48
N MET A 503 -24.73 18.67 13.74
CA MET A 503 -23.77 19.74 14.08
C MET A 503 -22.42 19.59 13.36
N VAL A 504 -21.95 18.36 13.14
CA VAL A 504 -20.72 18.11 12.35
C VAL A 504 -20.94 18.54 10.90
N PHE A 505 -22.06 18.22 10.28
CA PHE A 505 -22.37 18.66 8.92
C PHE A 505 -22.47 20.18 8.81
N ASP A 506 -23.11 20.83 9.79
CA ASP A 506 -23.18 22.31 9.84
C ASP A 506 -21.76 22.94 9.88
N ARG A 507 -20.82 22.36 10.66
CA ARG A 507 -19.41 22.84 10.71
C ARG A 507 -18.67 22.62 9.40
N LEU A 508 -19.02 21.59 8.63
CA LEU A 508 -18.45 21.32 7.31
C LEU A 508 -19.10 22.16 6.20
N GLY A 509 -20.05 23.03 6.54
CA GLY A 509 -20.75 23.90 5.60
C GLY A 509 -21.80 23.18 4.74
N LEU A 510 -22.24 21.99 5.16
CA LEU A 510 -23.33 21.26 4.48
C LEU A 510 -24.69 21.75 5.00
N SER A 511 -25.52 22.29 4.11
CA SER A 511 -26.92 22.60 4.45
C SER A 511 -27.73 21.34 4.82
N GLN A 512 -28.83 21.50 5.52
CA GLN A 512 -29.71 20.39 5.85
C GLN A 512 -30.27 19.70 4.59
N GLU A 513 -30.57 20.48 3.55
CA GLU A 513 -31.04 19.97 2.26
C GLU A 513 -29.95 19.14 1.57
N GLU A 514 -28.71 19.60 1.56
CA GLU A 514 -27.57 18.87 0.97
C GLU A 514 -27.26 17.61 1.76
N ALA A 515 -27.21 17.68 3.09
CA ALA A 515 -27.00 16.53 3.95
C ALA A 515 -28.11 15.47 3.74
N LYS A 516 -29.37 15.90 3.65
CA LYS A 516 -30.50 15.02 3.35
C LYS A 516 -30.44 14.45 1.93
N ALA A 517 -30.05 15.26 0.94
CA ALA A 517 -29.93 14.79 -0.43
C ALA A 517 -28.83 13.72 -0.58
N LYS A 518 -27.70 13.88 0.10
CA LYS A 518 -26.57 12.94 0.05
C LYS A 518 -26.77 11.73 0.97
N PHE A 519 -27.09 11.97 2.24
CA PHE A 519 -27.05 10.99 3.32
C PHE A 519 -28.42 10.72 3.97
N GLY A 520 -29.55 11.19 3.39
CA GLY A 520 -30.88 11.14 4.01
C GLY A 520 -31.29 9.73 4.42
N PHE A 521 -31.07 8.73 3.58
CA PHE A 521 -31.36 7.33 3.87
C PHE A 521 -30.57 6.80 5.10
N PHE A 522 -29.34 7.24 5.26
CA PHE A 522 -28.47 6.88 6.36
C PHE A 522 -28.87 7.61 7.65
N LEU A 523 -29.15 8.92 7.57
CA LEU A 523 -29.59 9.72 8.71
C LEU A 523 -30.97 9.26 9.23
N ASP A 524 -31.84 8.82 8.34
CA ASP A 524 -33.14 8.27 8.70
C ASP A 524 -33.00 6.95 9.46
N ALA A 525 -32.01 6.13 9.14
CA ALA A 525 -31.77 4.87 9.84
C ALA A 525 -31.42 5.07 11.34
N PHE A 526 -30.76 6.16 11.70
CA PHE A 526 -30.44 6.46 13.11
C PHE A 526 -31.68 6.66 14.00
N LYS A 527 -32.83 6.97 13.43
CA LYS A 527 -34.08 7.09 14.17
C LYS A 527 -34.57 5.76 14.73
N TYR A 528 -34.03 4.65 14.25
CA TYR A 528 -34.49 3.30 14.59
C TYR A 528 -33.51 2.55 15.51
N GLY A 529 -32.72 3.27 16.30
CA GLY A 529 -31.90 2.67 17.35
C GLY A 529 -30.51 2.24 16.86
N ALA A 530 -29.71 3.19 16.41
CA ALA A 530 -28.30 2.94 16.06
C ALA A 530 -27.48 2.61 17.34
N PRO A 531 -26.80 1.44 17.39
CA PRO A 531 -25.92 1.13 18.52
C PRO A 531 -24.63 1.96 18.47
N PRO A 532 -23.90 2.12 19.59
CA PRO A 532 -22.50 2.51 19.52
C PRO A 532 -21.73 1.52 18.65
N HIS A 533 -20.96 2.00 17.69
CA HIS A 533 -20.22 1.13 16.77
C HIS A 533 -18.94 1.78 16.28
N GLY A 534 -18.02 0.95 15.81
CA GLY A 534 -16.75 1.37 15.27
C GLY A 534 -16.16 0.31 14.36
N GLY A 535 -15.20 0.69 13.56
CA GLY A 535 -14.56 -0.23 12.63
C GLY A 535 -13.35 0.37 11.96
N LEU A 536 -12.81 -0.39 11.01
CA LEU A 536 -11.59 -0.06 10.30
C LEU A 536 -11.67 -0.60 8.88
N ALA A 537 -10.91 0.01 7.98
CA ALA A 537 -10.68 -0.52 6.63
C ALA A 537 -9.17 -0.68 6.40
N PHE A 538 -8.74 -1.89 5.98
CA PHE A 538 -7.38 -2.12 5.52
C PHE A 538 -7.28 -2.02 4.00
N GLY A 539 -6.25 -1.33 3.51
CA GLY A 539 -5.81 -1.45 2.12
C GLY A 539 -5.03 -2.75 1.92
N ILE A 540 -5.68 -3.82 1.46
CA ILE A 540 -5.04 -5.15 1.30
C ILE A 540 -3.82 -5.07 0.39
N ASP A 541 -3.90 -4.32 -0.69
CA ASP A 541 -2.81 -4.17 -1.66
C ASP A 541 -1.58 -3.51 -1.01
N ARG A 542 -1.79 -2.43 -0.25
CA ARG A 542 -0.73 -1.72 0.46
C ARG A 542 -0.15 -2.56 1.60
N TRP A 543 -0.99 -3.20 2.39
CA TRP A 543 -0.54 -4.07 3.48
C TRP A 543 0.34 -5.20 2.96
N LEU A 544 -0.11 -5.90 1.90
CA LEU A 544 0.68 -6.96 1.27
C LEU A 544 1.99 -6.44 0.66
N MET A 545 1.97 -5.29 -0.03
CA MET A 545 3.15 -4.63 -0.58
C MET A 545 4.23 -4.41 0.49
N VAL A 546 3.85 -3.85 1.64
CA VAL A 546 4.79 -3.59 2.75
C VAL A 546 5.32 -4.90 3.34
N MET A 547 4.48 -5.91 3.53
CA MET A 547 4.88 -7.23 4.06
C MET A 547 5.85 -7.96 3.14
N LEU A 548 5.68 -7.84 1.82
CA LEU A 548 6.56 -8.45 0.82
C LEU A 548 7.75 -7.56 0.43
N LYS A 549 7.88 -6.38 1.05
CA LYS A 549 8.95 -5.41 0.79
C LYS A 549 8.99 -4.94 -0.67
N GLU A 550 7.82 -4.89 -1.32
CA GLU A 550 7.68 -4.40 -2.68
C GLU A 550 7.61 -2.86 -2.72
N GLU A 551 8.10 -2.26 -3.81
CA GLU A 551 8.13 -0.81 -3.97
C GLU A 551 6.83 -0.24 -4.55
N SER A 552 5.98 -1.09 -5.15
CA SER A 552 4.72 -0.69 -5.77
C SER A 552 3.61 -1.71 -5.53
N ILE A 553 2.39 -1.23 -5.28
CA ILE A 553 1.20 -2.10 -5.19
C ILE A 553 0.91 -2.82 -6.52
N ARG A 554 1.44 -2.34 -7.65
CA ARG A 554 1.32 -3.03 -8.95
C ARG A 554 2.03 -4.39 -8.98
N ASP A 555 2.96 -4.61 -8.06
CA ASP A 555 3.65 -5.91 -7.93
C ASP A 555 2.81 -6.96 -7.16
N VAL A 556 1.77 -6.52 -6.45
CA VAL A 556 0.87 -7.41 -5.68
C VAL A 556 -0.56 -7.46 -6.23
N ILE A 557 -0.85 -6.70 -7.28
CA ILE A 557 -2.14 -6.69 -8.00
C ILE A 557 -1.97 -7.45 -9.33
N PRO A 558 -2.85 -8.41 -9.66
CA PRO A 558 -2.69 -9.21 -10.89
C PRO A 558 -2.74 -8.37 -12.16
N PHE A 559 -3.69 -7.44 -12.31
CA PHE A 559 -3.88 -6.60 -13.48
C PHE A 559 -4.07 -5.13 -13.09
N PRO A 560 -2.97 -4.44 -12.68
CA PRO A 560 -3.06 -3.04 -12.25
C PRO A 560 -3.13 -2.09 -13.45
N LYS A 561 -3.51 -0.84 -13.16
CA LYS A 561 -3.39 0.28 -14.11
C LYS A 561 -2.00 0.95 -13.98
N THR A 562 -1.57 1.61 -15.05
CA THR A 562 -0.40 2.52 -15.04
C THR A 562 -0.66 3.76 -14.17
N ASN A 563 0.36 4.60 -13.96
CA ASN A 563 0.20 5.91 -13.30
C ASN A 563 -0.75 6.86 -14.02
N LYS A 564 -1.10 6.57 -15.29
CA LYS A 564 -2.09 7.33 -16.10
C LYS A 564 -3.48 6.70 -16.06
N GLY A 565 -3.73 5.71 -15.22
CA GLY A 565 -5.01 5.02 -15.11
C GLY A 565 -5.32 4.05 -16.27
N GLN A 566 -4.33 3.66 -17.06
CA GLN A 566 -4.50 2.85 -18.26
C GLN A 566 -4.10 1.38 -18.03
N CYS A 567 -4.83 0.45 -18.59
CA CYS A 567 -4.44 -0.94 -18.72
C CYS A 567 -3.79 -1.15 -20.09
N LEU A 568 -2.47 -1.34 -20.13
CA LEU A 568 -1.73 -1.51 -21.40
C LEU A 568 -2.04 -2.85 -22.09
N MET A 569 -2.51 -3.86 -21.35
CA MET A 569 -2.86 -5.18 -21.89
C MET A 569 -4.20 -5.18 -22.59
N THR A 570 -5.20 -4.48 -22.05
CA THR A 570 -6.59 -4.45 -22.57
C THR A 570 -6.94 -3.14 -23.27
N GLU A 571 -6.01 -2.18 -23.27
CA GLU A 571 -6.17 -0.83 -23.82
C GLU A 571 -7.32 -0.05 -23.16
N ALA A 572 -7.69 -0.42 -21.92
CA ALA A 572 -8.71 0.32 -21.16
C ALA A 572 -8.08 1.57 -20.46
N PRO A 573 -8.80 2.72 -20.41
CA PRO A 573 -10.11 2.97 -21.00
C PRO A 573 -10.03 3.15 -22.53
N ASN A 574 -11.10 2.79 -23.24
CA ASN A 574 -11.19 2.92 -24.69
C ASN A 574 -12.54 3.54 -25.08
N THR A 575 -12.66 3.91 -26.36
CA THR A 575 -13.91 4.40 -26.94
C THR A 575 -14.97 3.30 -27.01
N VAL A 576 -16.23 3.69 -26.99
CA VAL A 576 -17.39 2.83 -27.21
C VAL A 576 -18.16 3.30 -28.43
N ASP A 577 -19.00 2.42 -29.00
CA ASP A 577 -19.82 2.77 -30.17
C ASP A 577 -20.85 3.85 -29.84
N GLU A 578 -21.13 4.74 -30.79
CA GLU A 578 -22.14 5.80 -30.64
C GLU A 578 -23.51 5.23 -30.26
N LYS A 579 -23.91 4.09 -30.83
CA LYS A 579 -25.13 3.40 -30.48
C LYS A 579 -25.24 3.06 -29.00
N GLN A 580 -24.13 2.63 -28.36
CA GLN A 580 -24.09 2.37 -26.92
C GLN A 580 -24.32 3.64 -26.12
N LEU A 581 -23.77 4.79 -26.56
CA LEU A 581 -23.99 6.10 -25.92
C LEU A 581 -25.45 6.56 -26.10
N GLU A 582 -26.02 6.39 -27.28
CA GLU A 582 -27.43 6.70 -27.54
C GLU A 582 -28.38 5.88 -26.68
N GLU A 583 -28.14 4.57 -26.52
CA GLU A 583 -28.92 3.69 -25.63
C GLU A 583 -28.85 4.10 -24.15
N LEU A 584 -27.81 4.83 -23.75
CA LEU A 584 -27.62 5.39 -22.42
C LEU A 584 -28.11 6.85 -22.29
N PHE A 585 -28.60 7.45 -23.38
CA PHE A 585 -29.02 8.85 -23.47
C PHE A 585 -27.89 9.83 -23.08
N ILE A 586 -26.64 9.52 -23.45
CA ILE A 586 -25.46 10.35 -23.18
C ILE A 586 -24.71 10.67 -24.48
N LYS A 587 -23.94 11.75 -24.47
CA LYS A 587 -23.10 12.18 -25.59
C LYS A 587 -21.74 12.64 -25.10
N SER A 588 -20.67 12.23 -25.78
CA SER A 588 -19.35 12.77 -25.52
C SER A 588 -19.27 14.21 -26.03
N THR A 589 -18.84 15.13 -25.17
CA THR A 589 -18.53 16.53 -25.53
C THR A 589 -17.04 16.72 -25.81
N TYR A 590 -16.22 15.68 -25.61
CA TYR A 590 -14.79 15.71 -25.90
C TYR A 590 -14.59 15.77 -27.42
N LYS A 591 -13.86 16.78 -27.88
CA LYS A 591 -13.43 16.92 -29.29
C LYS A 591 -12.00 16.39 -29.38
N LYS A 592 -11.77 15.41 -30.26
CA LYS A 592 -10.41 14.89 -30.54
C LYS A 592 -9.52 15.98 -31.15
#